data_8f4991cba817a963975d0e95c8834807
#
_entry.id   8f4991cba817a963975d0e95c8834807
#
_cell.length_a   1.000
_cell.length_b   1.000
_cell.length_c   1.000
_cell.angle_alpha   90.00
_cell.angle_beta   90.00
_cell.angle_gamma   90.00
#
_symmetry.space_group_name_H-M   'P 1'
#
loop_
_entity.id
_entity.type
_entity.pdbx_description
1 polymer ?
#
loop_
_entity_poly.entity_id
_entity_poly.type
_entity_poly.pdbx_seq_one_letter_code
_entity_poly.pdbx_strand_id
1 'polypeptide(L)'
;MRHKVRHVHFVGIGGSGMSGIAEVLLNLGYQVTGSDINSNAATARLSGLGALIRTGHDAVHVEGADAVVVSTAVGANNPEVMAARVARIPVVSRALMLAELMRLKKGIAIAGTHGKTTTTSLIASVLAEAGLDPTFVIG
;
A
#
# COMPACT_ATOMS: atom_id res chain seq x y z
N MET A 1 -18.30 -0.11 13.09
CA MET A 1 -18.03 -1.19 12.13
C MET A 1 -16.56 -1.18 11.75
N ARG A 2 -15.97 -2.32 11.74
CA ARG A 2 -14.57 -2.43 11.37
C ARG A 2 -14.41 -2.54 9.87
N HIS A 3 -13.30 -2.05 9.39
CA HIS A 3 -13.00 -1.98 7.98
C HIS A 3 -11.79 -2.84 7.65
N LYS A 4 -11.95 -3.76 6.71
CA LYS A 4 -10.83 -4.59 6.24
C LYS A 4 -10.03 -3.83 5.18
N VAL A 5 -8.71 -3.89 5.30
CA VAL A 5 -7.84 -3.39 4.25
C VAL A 5 -7.78 -4.44 3.15
N ARG A 6 -8.24 -4.08 1.96
CA ARG A 6 -8.21 -4.94 0.77
C ARG A 6 -7.54 -4.26 -0.40
N HIS A 7 -7.65 -2.96 -0.48
CA HIS A 7 -7.18 -2.17 -1.61
C HIS A 7 -6.15 -1.17 -1.13
N VAL A 8 -4.94 -1.29 -1.64
CA VAL A 8 -3.83 -0.39 -1.32
C VAL A 8 -3.45 0.38 -2.58
N HIS A 9 -3.40 1.70 -2.47
CA HIS A 9 -3.02 2.56 -3.58
C HIS A 9 -1.62 3.10 -3.34
N PHE A 10 -0.79 3.07 -4.38
CA PHE A 10 0.60 3.54 -4.30
C PHE A 10 0.78 4.81 -5.11
N VAL A 11 1.21 5.88 -4.46
CA VAL A 11 1.53 7.14 -5.14
C VAL A 11 3.00 7.10 -5.53
N GLY A 12 3.28 7.12 -6.84
CA GLY A 12 4.62 6.93 -7.36
C GLY A 12 5.01 5.46 -7.41
N ILE A 13 4.12 4.62 -7.89
CA ILE A 13 4.26 3.15 -7.82
C ILE A 13 5.48 2.62 -8.59
N GLY A 14 5.94 3.33 -9.61
CA GLY A 14 7.12 2.92 -10.38
C GLY A 14 8.44 3.30 -9.75
N GLY A 15 8.40 3.99 -8.60
CA GLY A 15 9.60 4.44 -7.92
C GLY A 15 10.40 3.31 -7.31
N SER A 16 11.68 3.60 -7.05
CA SER A 16 12.58 2.66 -6.41
C SER A 16 12.04 2.25 -5.05
N GLY A 17 11.96 0.95 -4.82
CA GLY A 17 11.45 0.39 -3.58
C GLY A 17 9.93 0.35 -3.48
N MET A 18 9.20 1.08 -4.31
CA MET A 18 7.74 1.06 -4.30
C MET A 18 7.20 -0.16 -5.03
N SER A 19 7.73 -0.41 -6.22
CA SER A 19 7.25 -1.51 -7.06
C SER A 19 7.42 -2.87 -6.40
N GLY A 20 8.50 -3.07 -5.67
CA GLY A 20 8.72 -4.32 -4.96
C GLY A 20 7.68 -4.58 -3.87
N ILE A 21 7.33 -3.54 -3.12
CA ILE A 21 6.31 -3.65 -2.08
C ILE A 21 4.95 -3.94 -2.71
N ALA A 22 4.63 -3.24 -3.80
CA ALA A 22 3.38 -3.47 -4.51
C ALA A 22 3.27 -4.91 -5.02
N GLU A 23 4.36 -5.46 -5.54
CA GLU A 23 4.38 -6.84 -6.01
C GLU A 23 4.11 -7.82 -4.86
N VAL A 24 4.74 -7.61 -3.71
CA VAL A 24 4.52 -8.46 -2.54
C VAL A 24 3.05 -8.44 -2.14
N LEU A 25 2.44 -7.25 -2.09
CA LEU A 25 1.03 -7.16 -1.72
C LEU A 25 0.12 -7.85 -2.73
N LEU A 26 0.43 -7.74 -4.03
CA LEU A 26 -0.31 -8.47 -5.06
C LEU A 26 -0.25 -9.97 -4.82
N ASN A 27 0.95 -10.48 -4.51
CA ASN A 27 1.15 -11.90 -4.26
C ASN A 27 0.43 -12.38 -3.00
N LEU A 28 0.22 -11.47 -2.05
CA LEU A 28 -0.52 -11.77 -0.82
C LEU A 28 -2.04 -11.66 -1.00
N GLY A 29 -2.50 -11.26 -2.17
CA GLY A 29 -3.93 -11.22 -2.47
C GLY A 29 -4.59 -9.86 -2.30
N TYR A 30 -3.81 -8.81 -2.07
CA TYR A 30 -4.36 -7.46 -2.00
C TYR A 30 -4.67 -6.93 -3.39
N GLN A 31 -5.69 -6.09 -3.48
CA GLN A 31 -5.93 -5.30 -4.67
C GLN A 31 -4.97 -4.12 -4.63
N VAL A 32 -4.20 -3.95 -5.69
CA VAL A 32 -3.20 -2.89 -5.78
C VAL A 32 -3.53 -1.97 -6.94
N THR A 33 -3.58 -0.69 -6.64
CA THR A 33 -3.65 0.35 -7.66
C THR A 33 -2.47 1.29 -7.46
N GLY A 34 -2.19 2.10 -8.45
CA GLY A 34 -1.10 3.04 -8.32
C GLY A 34 -1.12 4.11 -9.38
N SER A 35 -0.31 5.13 -9.16
CA SER A 35 -0.13 6.22 -10.10
C SER A 35 1.36 6.55 -10.22
N ASP A 36 1.75 7.06 -11.37
CA ASP A 36 3.10 7.54 -11.60
C ASP A 36 3.08 8.54 -12.73
N ILE A 37 3.98 9.50 -12.70
CA ILE A 37 4.09 10.47 -13.79
C ILE A 37 4.72 9.85 -15.04
N ASN A 38 5.46 8.76 -14.86
CA ASN A 38 6.12 8.06 -15.95
C ASN A 38 5.76 6.59 -15.98
N SER A 39 5.81 6.00 -17.17
CA SER A 39 5.74 4.55 -17.34
C SER A 39 7.15 4.00 -17.45
N ASN A 40 7.38 2.84 -16.86
CA ASN A 40 8.67 2.17 -16.96
C ASN A 40 8.49 0.64 -16.90
N ALA A 41 9.59 -0.09 -16.88
CA ALA A 41 9.54 -1.56 -16.83
C ALA A 41 8.83 -2.07 -15.58
N ALA A 42 9.01 -1.37 -14.44
CA ALA A 42 8.39 -1.76 -13.19
C ALA A 42 6.86 -1.60 -13.26
N THR A 43 6.36 -0.48 -13.81
CA THR A 43 4.92 -0.30 -13.93
C THR A 43 4.32 -1.29 -14.92
N ALA A 44 5.02 -1.61 -16.00
CA ALA A 44 4.56 -2.61 -16.96
C ALA A 44 4.46 -3.99 -16.31
N ARG A 45 5.46 -4.36 -15.52
CA ARG A 45 5.46 -5.64 -14.82
C ARG A 45 4.29 -5.74 -13.85
N LEU A 46 4.05 -4.69 -13.06
CA LEU A 46 2.96 -4.69 -12.09
C LEU A 46 1.60 -4.76 -12.77
N SER A 47 1.44 -4.06 -13.89
CA SER A 47 0.19 -4.16 -14.67
C SER A 47 -0.05 -5.59 -15.13
N GLY A 48 1.00 -6.28 -15.57
CA GLY A 48 0.91 -7.68 -15.97
C GLY A 48 0.55 -8.61 -14.82
N LEU A 49 0.85 -8.21 -13.59
CA LEU A 49 0.53 -8.99 -12.38
C LEU A 49 -0.86 -8.67 -11.83
N GLY A 50 -1.55 -7.71 -12.40
CA GLY A 50 -2.92 -7.41 -12.00
C GLY A 50 -3.12 -6.04 -11.33
N ALA A 51 -2.08 -5.24 -11.20
CA ALA A 51 -2.22 -3.89 -10.65
C ALA A 51 -2.86 -2.96 -11.69
N LEU A 52 -3.72 -2.07 -11.23
CA LEU A 52 -4.28 -1.01 -12.07
C LEU A 52 -3.43 0.24 -11.87
N ILE A 53 -2.71 0.63 -12.91
CA ILE A 53 -1.78 1.76 -12.84
C ILE A 53 -2.21 2.85 -13.80
N ARG A 54 -2.18 4.09 -13.32
CA ARG A 54 -2.55 5.26 -14.12
C ARG A 54 -1.38 6.21 -14.22
N THR A 55 -1.27 6.87 -15.37
CA THR A 55 -0.25 7.89 -15.58
C THR A 55 -0.76 9.22 -15.07
N GLY A 56 0.08 9.95 -14.35
CA GLY A 56 -0.29 11.22 -13.73
C GLY A 56 -0.95 11.04 -12.38
N HIS A 57 -1.11 12.15 -11.67
CA HIS A 57 -1.72 12.16 -10.34
C HIS A 57 -3.05 12.88 -10.39
N ASP A 58 -4.07 12.30 -9.78
CA ASP A 58 -5.41 12.87 -9.73
C ASP A 58 -6.11 12.37 -8.47
N ALA A 59 -6.86 13.26 -7.84
CA ALA A 59 -7.59 12.94 -6.60
C ALA A 59 -8.49 11.72 -6.76
N VAL A 60 -9.05 11.50 -7.95
CA VAL A 60 -9.96 10.38 -8.19
C VAL A 60 -9.26 9.03 -8.07
N HIS A 61 -7.95 8.98 -8.21
CA HIS A 61 -7.21 7.72 -8.18
C HIS A 61 -7.27 7.02 -6.82
N VAL A 62 -7.53 7.75 -5.74
CA VAL A 62 -7.59 7.16 -4.40
C VAL A 62 -8.98 6.69 -4.00
N GLU A 63 -9.97 6.88 -4.85
CA GLU A 63 -11.33 6.44 -4.53
C GLU A 63 -11.37 4.92 -4.33
N GLY A 64 -11.96 4.51 -3.21
CA GLY A 64 -12.07 3.10 -2.88
C GLY A 64 -10.82 2.49 -2.25
N ALA A 65 -9.74 3.25 -2.12
CA ALA A 65 -8.54 2.75 -1.46
C ALA A 65 -8.76 2.67 0.05
N ASP A 66 -8.25 1.62 0.65
CA ASP A 66 -8.30 1.44 2.10
C ASP A 66 -7.05 2.01 2.78
N ALA A 67 -5.97 2.13 2.04
CA ALA A 67 -4.74 2.73 2.50
C ALA A 67 -3.96 3.27 1.29
N VAL A 68 -3.15 4.28 1.52
CA VAL A 68 -2.31 4.90 0.49
C VAL A 68 -0.87 4.86 0.95
N VAL A 69 0.01 4.33 0.10
CA VAL A 69 1.44 4.27 0.38
C VAL A 69 2.16 5.32 -0.44
N VAL A 70 3.03 6.08 0.20
CA VAL A 70 3.75 7.17 -0.45
C VAL A 70 5.25 7.04 -0.23
N SER A 71 6.03 7.51 -1.20
CA SER A 71 7.48 7.61 -1.04
C SER A 71 7.84 9.00 -0.50
N THR A 72 9.08 9.15 -0.05
CA THR A 72 9.57 10.43 0.45
C THR A 72 9.64 11.50 -0.65
N ALA A 73 9.66 11.07 -1.92
CA ALA A 73 9.68 12.00 -3.04
C ALA A 73 8.33 12.66 -3.28
N VAL A 74 7.26 12.13 -2.70
CA VAL A 74 5.91 12.65 -2.88
C VAL A 74 5.60 13.66 -1.78
N GLY A 75 5.27 14.88 -2.19
CA GLY A 75 4.97 15.95 -1.24
C GLY A 75 3.54 15.87 -0.70
N ALA A 76 3.33 16.53 0.44
CA ALA A 76 2.02 16.57 1.07
C ALA A 76 0.97 17.29 0.22
N ASN A 77 1.41 18.09 -0.75
CA ASN A 77 0.52 18.81 -1.66
C ASN A 77 0.15 18.00 -2.91
N ASN A 78 0.62 16.76 -3.02
CA ASN A 78 0.22 15.87 -4.11
C ASN A 78 -1.30 15.69 -4.07
N PRO A 79 -2.01 15.80 -5.19
CA PRO A 79 -3.48 15.74 -5.19
C PRO A 79 -4.02 14.42 -4.63
N GLU A 80 -3.31 13.32 -4.84
CA GLU A 80 -3.76 12.02 -4.31
C GLU A 80 -3.57 11.95 -2.79
N VAL A 81 -2.47 12.48 -2.29
CA VAL A 81 -2.21 12.54 -0.84
C VAL A 81 -3.26 13.44 -0.16
N MET A 82 -3.53 14.59 -0.75
CA MET A 82 -4.54 15.51 -0.21
C MET A 82 -5.92 14.87 -0.20
N ALA A 83 -6.28 14.21 -1.29
CA ALA A 83 -7.58 13.55 -1.38
C ALA A 83 -7.71 12.43 -0.35
N ALA A 84 -6.64 11.66 -0.14
CA ALA A 84 -6.65 10.60 0.87
C ALA A 84 -6.87 11.17 2.27
N ARG A 85 -6.20 12.27 2.59
CA ARG A 85 -6.36 12.91 3.91
C ARG A 85 -7.77 13.46 4.11
N VAL A 86 -8.34 14.08 3.09
CA VAL A 86 -9.71 14.60 3.16
C VAL A 86 -10.70 13.45 3.36
N ALA A 87 -10.49 12.34 2.68
CA ALA A 87 -11.35 11.16 2.79
C ALA A 87 -11.03 10.30 4.03
N ARG A 88 -10.04 10.71 4.82
CA ARG A 88 -9.59 9.98 6.01
C ARG A 88 -9.08 8.58 5.68
N ILE A 89 -8.47 8.44 4.52
CA ILE A 89 -7.79 7.20 4.14
C ILE A 89 -6.38 7.27 4.73
N PRO A 90 -5.94 6.25 5.47
CA PRO A 90 -4.59 6.23 6.05
C PRO A 90 -3.50 6.41 4.99
N VAL A 91 -2.55 7.29 5.25
CA VAL A 91 -1.39 7.51 4.39
C VAL A 91 -0.17 6.99 5.12
N VAL A 92 0.50 6.02 4.52
CA VAL A 92 1.61 5.29 5.14
C VAL A 92 2.87 5.48 4.30
N SER A 93 4.00 5.68 4.96
CA SER A 93 5.27 5.82 4.25
C SER A 93 5.74 4.48 3.68
N ARG A 94 6.43 4.54 2.55
CA ARG A 94 7.05 3.36 1.96
C ARG A 94 7.98 2.64 2.95
N ALA A 95 8.78 3.42 3.66
CA ALA A 95 9.77 2.84 4.57
C ALA A 95 9.11 2.06 5.70
N LEU A 96 8.02 2.59 6.25
CA LEU A 96 7.30 1.89 7.31
C LEU A 96 6.67 0.61 6.79
N MET A 97 6.05 0.66 5.62
CA MET A 97 5.46 -0.53 5.02
C MET A 97 6.51 -1.60 4.74
N LEU A 98 7.66 -1.20 4.21
CA LEU A 98 8.75 -2.14 3.93
C LEU A 98 9.25 -2.81 5.21
N ALA A 99 9.47 -2.04 6.27
CA ALA A 99 9.96 -2.58 7.53
C ALA A 99 9.00 -3.65 8.08
N GLU A 100 7.71 -3.39 8.02
CA GLU A 100 6.72 -4.33 8.52
C GLU A 100 6.60 -5.58 7.66
N LEU A 101 6.72 -5.43 6.33
CA LEU A 101 6.73 -6.59 5.44
C LEU A 101 7.92 -7.49 5.71
N MET A 102 9.08 -6.92 5.97
CA MET A 102 10.28 -7.69 6.29
C MET A 102 10.11 -8.43 7.61
N ARG A 103 9.52 -7.78 8.60
CA ARG A 103 9.25 -8.40 9.89
C ARG A 103 8.26 -9.56 9.74
N LEU A 104 7.21 -9.40 8.97
CA LEU A 104 6.23 -10.45 8.71
C LEU A 104 6.88 -11.63 8.02
N LYS A 105 7.68 -11.38 6.99
CA LYS A 105 8.36 -12.44 6.25
C LYS A 105 9.25 -13.28 7.18
N LYS A 106 9.98 -12.62 8.06
CA LYS A 106 10.83 -13.27 9.04
C LYS A 106 10.01 -14.12 10.02
N GLY A 107 8.91 -13.57 10.51
CA GLY A 107 8.02 -14.27 11.42
C GLY A 107 7.40 -15.50 10.80
N ILE A 108 6.99 -15.42 9.55
CA ILE A 108 6.43 -16.56 8.83
C ILE A 108 7.49 -17.66 8.67
N ALA A 109 8.72 -17.30 8.33
CA ALA A 109 9.80 -18.26 8.14
C ALA A 109 10.13 -19.01 9.44
N ILE A 110 10.09 -18.32 10.58
CA ILE A 110 10.41 -18.91 11.87
C ILE A 110 9.26 -19.77 12.39
N ALA A 111 8.04 -19.26 12.32
CA ALA A 111 6.87 -19.89 12.91
C ALA A 111 6.22 -20.93 12.00
N GLY A 112 6.54 -20.92 10.73
CA GLY A 112 5.85 -21.75 9.76
C GLY A 112 4.40 -21.34 9.55
N THR A 113 4.05 -20.15 10.00
CA THR A 113 2.69 -19.63 9.92
C THR A 113 2.51 -18.87 8.61
N HIS A 114 1.33 -19.04 8.02
CA HIS A 114 1.01 -18.32 6.80
C HIS A 114 -0.50 -18.20 6.70
N GLY A 115 -0.95 -17.29 5.85
CA GLY A 115 -2.36 -17.12 5.60
C GLY A 115 -2.83 -15.70 5.75
N LYS A 116 -4.11 -15.52 5.47
CA LYS A 116 -4.73 -14.19 5.40
C LYS A 116 -4.73 -13.45 6.72
N THR A 117 -4.94 -14.18 7.82
CA THR A 117 -4.98 -13.57 9.15
C THR A 117 -3.65 -12.90 9.46
N THR A 118 -2.54 -13.56 9.16
CA THR A 118 -1.22 -13.00 9.39
C THR A 118 -1.01 -11.74 8.54
N THR A 119 -1.45 -11.77 7.29
CA THR A 119 -1.33 -10.64 6.39
C THR A 119 -2.13 -9.43 6.88
N THR A 120 -3.35 -9.66 7.35
CA THR A 120 -4.19 -8.58 7.88
C THR A 120 -3.59 -7.99 9.14
N SER A 121 -2.99 -8.82 9.99
CA SER A 121 -2.32 -8.36 11.20
C SER A 121 -1.11 -7.48 10.88
N LEU A 122 -0.40 -7.78 9.80
CA LEU A 122 0.69 -6.94 9.35
C LEU A 122 0.20 -5.53 9.01
N ILE A 123 -0.88 -5.42 8.25
CA ILE A 123 -1.41 -4.12 7.89
C ILE A 123 -1.90 -3.36 9.12
N ALA A 124 -2.53 -4.05 10.06
CA ALA A 124 -2.96 -3.42 11.32
C ALA A 124 -1.76 -2.87 12.08
N SER A 125 -0.66 -3.61 12.15
CA SER A 125 0.58 -3.18 12.79
C SER A 125 1.15 -1.93 12.14
N VAL A 126 1.20 -1.91 10.82
CA VAL A 126 1.71 -0.76 10.07
C VAL A 126 0.88 0.48 10.36
N LEU A 127 -0.43 0.35 10.35
CA LEU A 127 -1.32 1.48 10.63
C LEU A 127 -1.18 1.98 12.06
N ALA A 128 -1.03 1.08 13.01
CA ALA A 128 -0.82 1.45 14.41
C ALA A 128 0.49 2.22 14.58
N GLU A 129 1.56 1.78 13.94
CA GLU A 129 2.86 2.46 14.00
C GLU A 129 2.81 3.84 13.36
N ALA A 130 1.97 4.02 12.36
CA ALA A 130 1.79 5.32 11.72
C ALA A 130 0.94 6.27 12.56
N GLY A 131 0.47 5.85 13.75
CA GLY A 131 -0.37 6.66 14.61
C GLY A 131 -1.82 6.69 14.19
N LEU A 132 -2.25 5.71 13.42
CA LEU A 132 -3.61 5.62 12.92
C LEU A 132 -4.40 4.58 13.72
N ASP A 133 -5.73 4.73 13.74
CA ASP A 133 -6.58 3.84 14.49
C ASP A 133 -6.59 2.44 13.88
N PRO A 134 -6.07 1.43 14.60
CA PRO A 134 -6.02 0.06 14.06
C PRO A 134 -7.39 -0.58 13.89
N THR A 135 -8.46 0.03 14.35
CA THR A 135 -9.81 -0.52 14.15
C THR A 135 -10.24 -0.48 12.69
N PHE A 136 -9.53 0.25 11.85
CA PHE A 136 -9.78 0.23 10.42
C PHE A 136 -9.43 -1.11 9.79
N VAL A 137 -8.65 -1.94 10.48
CA VAL A 137 -8.15 -3.19 9.93
C VAL A 137 -8.70 -4.36 10.73
N ILE A 138 -9.25 -5.33 10.03
CA ILE A 138 -9.79 -6.54 10.69
C ILE A 138 -9.01 -7.75 10.18
N GLY A 139 -8.49 -8.50 11.12
CA GLY A 139 -7.79 -9.74 10.84
C GLY A 139 -8.72 -10.87 10.44
#